data_c95e74392059f0055f922245df177768
#
_entry.id   c95e74392059f0055f922245df177768
#
_cell.length_a   1.000
_cell.length_b   1.000
_cell.length_c   1.000
_cell.angle_alpha   90.00
_cell.angle_beta   90.00
_cell.angle_gamma   90.00
#
_symmetry.space_group_name_H-M   'P 1'
#
loop_
_entity.id
_entity.type
_entity.pdbx_description
1 polymer ?
#
loop_
_entity_poly.entity_id
_entity_poly.type
_entity_poly.pdbx_seq_one_letter_code
_entity_poly.pdbx_strand_id
1 'polypeptide(L)'
;ALAFAGIFTANAQVWIGGSTSVFAGKDHAKFTIAPEVGYSFPNTKWTIAIGANYAMDYTKYTDIFNTVHKDYTHNLILSPYVRYSICNIEKFAMFLDLTGDFDVLSDNFGYRIALQPGIAWMATKHWTAAFRFGILGYNHCDAFCENPLLPEYGFHLGFAAAAPSFGLYYNF
;
A
#
# COMPACT_ATOMS: atom_id res chain seq x y z
N ALA A 1 -8.23 9.99 30.73
CA ALA A 1 -7.97 8.98 29.72
C ALA A 1 -9.17 8.73 28.78
N LEU A 2 -10.38 9.24 29.09
CA LEU A 2 -11.62 9.00 28.30
C LEU A 2 -11.92 10.08 27.26
N ALA A 3 -11.18 11.17 27.20
CA ALA A 3 -11.46 12.31 26.32
C ALA A 3 -10.91 12.16 24.88
N PHE A 4 -10.06 11.19 24.61
CA PHE A 4 -9.39 11.05 23.32
C PHE A 4 -10.05 10.10 22.31
N ALA A 5 -11.01 9.29 22.74
CA ALA A 5 -11.81 8.49 21.80
C ALA A 5 -12.71 9.36 20.89
N GLY A 6 -12.96 10.62 21.29
CA GLY A 6 -13.92 11.49 20.62
C GLY A 6 -13.43 12.20 19.34
N ILE A 7 -12.15 12.22 19.05
CA ILE A 7 -11.65 12.97 17.89
C ILE A 7 -11.83 12.19 16.57
N PHE A 8 -11.88 10.86 16.64
CA PHE A 8 -12.17 10.02 15.49
C PHE A 8 -13.66 9.81 15.20
N THR A 9 -14.52 10.18 16.15
CA THR A 9 -15.94 9.83 16.07
C THR A 9 -16.80 10.88 15.42
N ALA A 10 -16.25 12.03 15.09
CA ALA A 10 -17.17 13.14 14.92
C ALA A 10 -17.77 13.24 13.53
N ASN A 11 -17.18 12.96 12.38
CA ASN A 11 -17.91 13.22 11.14
C ASN A 11 -17.31 12.65 9.83
N ALA A 12 -16.24 11.93 9.83
CA ALA A 12 -15.69 11.42 8.58
C ALA A 12 -15.83 9.90 8.51
N GLN A 13 -16.96 9.45 8.01
CA GLN A 13 -17.20 8.05 7.75
C GLN A 13 -16.60 7.62 6.41
N VAL A 14 -16.60 8.51 5.42
CA VAL A 14 -16.05 8.29 4.08
C VAL A 14 -14.80 9.13 3.89
N TRP A 15 -13.79 8.56 3.27
CA TRP A 15 -12.60 9.29 2.87
C TRP A 15 -12.12 8.81 1.50
N ILE A 16 -11.43 9.70 0.80
CA ILE A 16 -10.74 9.41 -0.45
C ILE A 16 -9.30 9.84 -0.33
N GLY A 17 -8.44 9.21 -1.08
CA GLY A 17 -7.02 9.55 -1.09
C GLY A 17 -6.24 8.67 -2.03
N GLY A 18 -4.99 8.49 -1.71
CA GLY A 18 -4.13 7.60 -2.45
C GLY A 18 -2.72 7.61 -1.91
N SER A 19 -1.99 6.62 -2.31
CA SER A 19 -0.58 6.49 -2.01
C SER A 19 0.25 6.47 -3.28
N THR A 20 1.51 6.82 -3.16
CA THR A 20 2.49 6.74 -4.23
C THR A 20 3.79 6.17 -3.69
N SER A 21 4.48 5.42 -4.51
CA SER A 21 5.83 5.00 -4.24
C SER A 21 6.70 5.16 -5.48
N VAL A 22 7.95 5.52 -5.27
CA VAL A 22 8.95 5.66 -6.33
C VAL A 22 10.18 4.89 -5.91
N PHE A 23 10.62 4.02 -6.77
CA PHE A 23 11.91 3.35 -6.64
C PHE A 23 12.75 3.67 -7.87
N ALA A 24 13.97 4.13 -7.67
CA ALA A 24 14.91 4.41 -8.76
C ALA A 24 16.26 3.75 -8.44
N GLY A 25 16.65 2.82 -9.29
CA GLY A 25 17.97 2.17 -9.31
C GLY A 25 18.73 2.50 -10.58
N LYS A 26 19.93 1.96 -10.75
CA LYS A 26 20.78 2.22 -11.91
C LYS A 26 20.17 1.80 -13.25
N ASP A 27 19.51 0.63 -13.26
CA ASP A 27 18.93 0.00 -14.47
C ASP A 27 17.45 -0.34 -14.30
N HIS A 28 16.85 0.06 -13.17
CA HIS A 28 15.46 -0.16 -12.82
C HIS A 28 14.82 1.10 -12.25
N ALA A 29 13.62 1.42 -12.71
CA ALA A 29 12.79 2.44 -12.09
C ALA A 29 11.35 1.95 -11.98
N LYS A 30 10.76 2.07 -10.80
CA LYS A 30 9.36 1.69 -10.55
C LYS A 30 8.61 2.89 -9.99
N PHE A 31 7.49 3.18 -10.58
CA PHE A 31 6.55 4.20 -10.11
C PHE A 31 5.21 3.53 -9.83
N THR A 32 4.62 3.80 -8.68
CA THR A 32 3.30 3.30 -8.32
C THR A 32 2.42 4.45 -7.89
N ILE A 33 1.20 4.49 -8.38
CA ILE A 33 0.11 5.36 -7.92
C ILE A 33 -1.08 4.49 -7.54
N ALA A 34 -1.65 4.76 -6.38
CA ALA A 34 -2.71 3.96 -5.80
C ALA A 34 -3.82 4.86 -5.25
N PRO A 35 -4.81 5.26 -6.06
CA PRO A 35 -6.03 5.88 -5.54
C PRO A 35 -6.75 4.90 -4.61
N GLU A 36 -7.27 5.43 -3.51
CA GLU A 36 -7.93 4.66 -2.45
C GLU A 36 -9.22 5.36 -2.03
N VAL A 37 -10.23 4.58 -1.70
CA VAL A 37 -11.47 5.03 -1.06
C VAL A 37 -11.80 4.12 0.11
N GLY A 38 -12.29 4.70 1.20
CA GLY A 38 -12.58 3.91 2.39
C GLY A 38 -13.69 4.48 3.25
N TYR A 39 -14.11 3.65 4.18
CA TYR A 39 -15.15 3.95 5.15
C TYR A 39 -14.68 3.54 6.55
N SER A 40 -14.69 4.51 7.46
CA SER A 40 -14.38 4.31 8.87
C SER A 40 -15.66 4.14 9.67
N PHE A 41 -15.80 3.00 10.34
CA PHE A 41 -16.99 2.72 11.13
C PHE A 41 -17.03 3.59 12.38
N PRO A 42 -18.13 4.36 12.60
CA PRO A 42 -18.25 5.22 13.76
C PRO A 42 -18.12 4.44 15.09
N ASN A 43 -17.50 5.05 16.09
CA ASN A 43 -17.32 4.48 17.41
C ASN A 43 -16.58 3.13 17.46
N THR A 44 -15.88 2.77 16.39
CA THR A 44 -15.06 1.56 16.31
C THR A 44 -13.62 1.91 15.95
N LYS A 45 -12.74 0.92 15.97
CA LYS A 45 -11.35 1.01 15.51
C LYS A 45 -11.16 0.46 14.10
N TRP A 46 -12.26 0.15 13.41
CA TRP A 46 -12.24 -0.53 12.13
C TRP A 46 -12.52 0.41 10.97
N THR A 47 -11.80 0.19 9.89
CA THR A 47 -11.98 0.86 8.60
C THR A 47 -11.91 -0.18 7.51
N ILE A 48 -12.76 -0.09 6.50
CA ILE A 48 -12.64 -0.87 5.26
C ILE A 48 -12.29 0.07 4.11
N ALA A 49 -11.50 -0.43 3.18
CA ALA A 49 -11.12 0.38 2.02
C ALA A 49 -10.76 -0.50 0.84
N ILE A 50 -10.72 0.11 -0.32
CA ILE A 50 -10.21 -0.48 -1.54
C ILE A 50 -9.29 0.52 -2.24
N GLY A 51 -8.16 0.04 -2.72
CA GLY A 51 -7.23 0.75 -3.58
C GLY A 51 -7.12 0.11 -4.96
N ALA A 52 -6.73 0.90 -5.95
CA ALA A 52 -6.36 0.42 -7.27
C ALA A 52 -4.91 0.85 -7.53
N ASN A 53 -3.97 -0.07 -7.38
CA ASN A 53 -2.55 0.20 -7.54
C ASN A 53 -2.16 0.04 -9.00
N TYR A 54 -1.81 1.12 -9.66
CA TYR A 54 -1.19 1.09 -10.97
C TYR A 54 0.32 1.25 -10.82
N ALA A 55 1.06 0.26 -11.30
CA ALA A 55 2.52 0.26 -11.31
C ALA A 55 3.04 0.27 -12.74
N MET A 56 4.01 1.15 -12.99
CA MET A 56 4.83 1.15 -14.19
C MET A 56 6.26 0.80 -13.78
N ASP A 57 6.77 -0.25 -14.37
CA ASP A 57 8.15 -0.71 -14.16
C ASP A 57 8.96 -0.49 -15.44
N TYR A 58 10.14 0.08 -15.29
CA TYR A 58 11.11 0.30 -16.35
C TYR A 58 12.37 -0.49 -16.06
N THR A 59 12.68 -1.41 -16.99
CA THR A 59 13.91 -2.20 -16.93
C THR A 59 14.76 -1.94 -18.16
N LYS A 60 16.05 -1.69 -17.92
CA LYS A 60 17.06 -1.56 -18.95
C LYS A 60 18.07 -2.69 -18.81
N TYR A 61 18.26 -3.48 -19.87
CA TYR A 61 19.30 -4.49 -19.91
C TYR A 61 20.11 -4.40 -21.22
N THR A 62 21.35 -4.84 -21.16
CA THR A 62 22.24 -4.86 -22.32
C THR A 62 22.48 -6.32 -22.68
N ASP A 63 22.18 -6.66 -23.90
CA ASP A 63 22.37 -7.97 -24.49
C ASP A 63 23.88 -8.29 -24.70
N ILE A 64 24.20 -9.56 -24.92
CA ILE A 64 25.56 -10.07 -25.26
C ILE A 64 26.14 -9.41 -26.52
N PHE A 65 25.30 -8.87 -27.40
CA PHE A 65 25.70 -8.11 -28.61
C PHE A 65 25.86 -6.61 -28.32
N ASN A 66 25.89 -6.19 -27.07
CA ASN A 66 26.00 -4.78 -26.64
C ASN A 66 24.83 -3.89 -27.10
N THR A 67 23.66 -4.51 -27.36
CA THR A 67 22.42 -3.81 -27.69
C THR A 67 21.65 -3.51 -26.42
N VAL A 68 21.21 -2.26 -26.26
CA VAL A 68 20.44 -1.81 -25.11
C VAL A 68 18.97 -2.03 -25.36
N HIS A 69 18.35 -2.88 -24.55
CA HIS A 69 16.91 -3.13 -24.54
C HIS A 69 16.26 -2.34 -23.40
N LYS A 70 15.04 -1.88 -23.66
CA LYS A 70 14.21 -1.14 -22.69
C LYS A 70 12.85 -1.78 -22.67
N ASP A 71 12.45 -2.30 -21.52
CA ASP A 71 11.14 -2.89 -21.31
C ASP A 71 10.31 -2.02 -20.35
N TYR A 72 9.02 -1.91 -20.67
CA TYR A 72 8.02 -1.23 -19.84
C TYR A 72 6.93 -2.24 -19.52
N THR A 73 6.76 -2.51 -18.24
CA THR A 73 5.69 -3.38 -17.73
C THR A 73 4.67 -2.55 -16.98
N HIS A 74 3.40 -2.83 -17.25
CA HIS A 74 2.26 -2.14 -16.62
C HIS A 74 1.44 -3.16 -15.85
N ASN A 75 1.22 -2.90 -14.56
CA ASN A 75 0.45 -3.77 -13.68
C ASN A 75 -0.67 -2.97 -13.02
N LEU A 76 -1.85 -3.57 -12.91
CA LEU A 76 -2.96 -3.03 -12.15
C LEU A 76 -3.40 -4.05 -11.11
N ILE A 77 -3.33 -3.66 -9.86
CA ILE A 77 -3.62 -4.49 -8.70
C ILE A 77 -4.78 -3.87 -7.93
N LEU A 78 -5.84 -4.63 -7.71
CA LEU A 78 -6.89 -4.24 -6.77
C LEU A 78 -6.53 -4.67 -5.36
N SER A 79 -6.59 -3.72 -4.43
CA SER A 79 -6.12 -3.90 -3.05
C SER A 79 -7.23 -3.55 -2.05
N PRO A 80 -8.24 -4.42 -1.84
CA PRO A 80 -9.11 -4.28 -0.68
C PRO A 80 -8.33 -4.50 0.61
N TYR A 81 -8.65 -3.73 1.64
CA TYR A 81 -8.03 -3.92 2.95
C TYR A 81 -8.97 -3.55 4.11
N VAL A 82 -8.66 -4.14 5.24
CA VAL A 82 -9.27 -3.82 6.52
C VAL A 82 -8.19 -3.23 7.42
N ARG A 83 -8.46 -2.06 7.99
CA ARG A 83 -7.57 -1.38 8.92
C ARG A 83 -8.09 -1.49 10.35
N TYR A 84 -7.20 -1.80 11.26
CA TYR A 84 -7.42 -1.71 12.69
C TYR A 84 -6.53 -0.64 13.31
N SER A 85 -7.14 0.36 13.95
CA SER A 85 -6.42 1.39 14.70
C SER A 85 -6.01 0.86 16.06
N ILE A 86 -4.72 0.65 16.28
CA ILE A 86 -4.15 0.07 17.50
C ILE A 86 -4.24 1.12 18.63
N CYS A 87 -3.64 2.26 18.40
CA CYS A 87 -3.64 3.37 19.35
C CYS A 87 -3.69 4.72 18.64
N ASN A 88 -4.23 5.71 19.35
CA ASN A 88 -4.35 7.09 18.88
C ASN A 88 -3.74 7.99 19.95
N ILE A 89 -2.79 8.82 19.57
CA ILE A 89 -2.09 9.76 20.45
C ILE A 89 -2.16 11.12 19.79
N GLU A 90 -3.02 11.99 20.32
CA GLU A 90 -3.26 13.33 19.78
C GLU A 90 -3.56 13.33 18.26
N LYS A 91 -2.56 13.74 17.46
CA LYS A 91 -2.64 13.81 16.00
C LYS A 91 -2.09 12.58 15.28
N PHE A 92 -1.61 11.60 16.03
CA PHE A 92 -1.00 10.39 15.46
C PHE A 92 -1.85 9.17 15.79
N ALA A 93 -1.92 8.26 14.83
CA ALA A 93 -2.52 6.94 15.01
C ALA A 93 -1.56 5.87 14.51
N MET A 94 -1.44 4.79 15.26
CA MET A 94 -0.82 3.56 14.77
C MET A 94 -1.92 2.62 14.30
N PHE A 95 -1.69 1.98 13.17
CA PHE A 95 -2.67 1.06 12.59
C PHE A 95 -2.00 -0.19 12.01
N LEU A 96 -2.82 -1.19 11.79
CA LEU A 96 -2.48 -2.42 11.10
C LEU A 96 -3.49 -2.64 9.98
N ASP A 97 -3.01 -2.75 8.75
CA ASP A 97 -3.80 -3.06 7.57
C ASP A 97 -3.66 -4.55 7.24
N LEU A 98 -4.78 -5.24 7.10
CA LEU A 98 -4.86 -6.55 6.46
C LEU A 98 -5.27 -6.32 5.01
N THR A 99 -4.35 -6.51 4.07
CA THR A 99 -4.54 -6.27 2.64
C THR A 99 -4.69 -7.57 1.88
N GLY A 100 -5.57 -7.58 0.88
CA GLY A 100 -5.60 -8.59 -0.16
C GLY A 100 -5.34 -7.92 -1.50
N ASP A 101 -4.22 -8.22 -2.14
CA ASP A 101 -3.87 -7.65 -3.44
C ASP A 101 -4.16 -8.68 -4.52
N PHE A 102 -4.85 -8.29 -5.58
CA PHE A 102 -5.27 -9.14 -6.70
C PHE A 102 -4.81 -8.51 -8.01
N ASP A 103 -4.03 -9.25 -8.78
CA ASP A 103 -3.64 -8.82 -10.12
C ASP A 103 -4.83 -8.98 -11.07
N VAL A 104 -5.14 -7.91 -11.82
CA VAL A 104 -6.29 -7.87 -12.75
C VAL A 104 -5.90 -7.66 -14.20
N LEU A 105 -4.62 -7.41 -14.51
CA LEU A 105 -4.12 -7.22 -15.86
C LEU A 105 -3.27 -8.38 -16.38
N SER A 106 -2.73 -9.20 -15.49
CA SER A 106 -1.89 -10.33 -15.86
C SER A 106 -2.74 -11.49 -16.38
N ASP A 107 -2.23 -12.22 -17.38
CA ASP A 107 -2.85 -13.47 -17.86
C ASP A 107 -2.80 -14.56 -16.77
N ASN A 108 -1.92 -14.44 -15.80
CA ASN A 108 -1.82 -15.33 -14.65
C ASN A 108 -2.44 -14.67 -13.42
N PHE A 109 -3.47 -15.30 -12.86
CA PHE A 109 -4.10 -14.80 -11.65
C PHE A 109 -3.15 -14.91 -10.45
N GLY A 110 -2.81 -13.75 -9.89
CA GLY A 110 -1.98 -13.67 -8.73
C GLY A 110 -2.66 -12.97 -7.56
N TYR A 111 -2.32 -13.41 -6.34
CA TYR A 111 -2.80 -12.75 -5.15
C TYR A 111 -1.72 -12.68 -4.05
N ARG A 112 -1.84 -11.67 -3.22
CA ARG A 112 -1.08 -11.51 -1.99
C ARG A 112 -2.04 -11.20 -0.84
N ILE A 113 -1.82 -11.83 0.31
CA ILE A 113 -2.47 -11.46 1.57
C ILE A 113 -1.37 -11.02 2.51
N ALA A 114 -1.50 -9.82 3.07
CA ALA A 114 -0.44 -9.24 3.90
C ALA A 114 -0.97 -8.39 5.05
N LEU A 115 -0.22 -8.40 6.14
CA LEU A 115 -0.35 -7.46 7.26
C LEU A 115 0.70 -6.36 7.09
N GLN A 116 0.26 -5.11 7.13
CA GLN A 116 1.10 -3.92 6.99
C GLN A 116 0.88 -2.97 8.15
N PRO A 117 1.86 -2.80 9.03
CA PRO A 117 1.82 -1.76 10.05
C PRO A 117 2.02 -0.38 9.43
N GLY A 118 1.42 0.63 10.08
CA GLY A 118 1.57 2.01 9.64
C GLY A 118 1.31 3.02 10.74
N ILE A 119 1.66 4.27 10.41
CA ILE A 119 1.41 5.44 11.24
C ILE A 119 0.65 6.45 10.39
N ALA A 120 -0.41 7.02 10.95
CA ALA A 120 -1.16 8.12 10.37
C ALA A 120 -0.94 9.39 11.16
N TRP A 121 -0.80 10.51 10.46
CA TRP A 121 -0.74 11.84 11.02
C TRP A 121 -1.91 12.68 10.51
N MET A 122 -2.77 13.09 11.43
CA MET A 122 -3.91 13.97 11.15
C MET A 122 -3.42 15.42 11.15
N ALA A 123 -3.06 15.92 9.98
CA ALA A 123 -2.59 17.30 9.82
C ALA A 123 -3.69 18.30 10.15
N THR A 124 -4.92 18.02 9.72
CA THR A 124 -6.14 18.81 10.00
C THR A 124 -7.33 17.88 10.25
N LYS A 125 -8.53 18.45 10.42
CA LYS A 125 -9.78 17.67 10.52
C LYS A 125 -10.08 16.87 9.24
N HIS A 126 -9.65 17.38 8.10
CA HIS A 126 -9.93 16.82 6.80
C HIS A 126 -8.74 16.09 6.16
N TRP A 127 -7.51 16.42 6.55
CA TRP A 127 -6.32 15.86 5.91
C TRP A 127 -5.56 14.94 6.83
N THR A 128 -5.32 13.73 6.35
CA THR A 128 -4.51 12.71 7.03
C THR A 128 -3.40 12.26 6.09
N ALA A 129 -2.17 12.30 6.57
CA ALA A 129 -1.04 11.65 5.93
C ALA A 129 -0.80 10.30 6.61
N ALA A 130 -0.57 9.24 5.83
CA ALA A 130 -0.25 7.93 6.37
C ALA A 130 1.03 7.38 5.75
N PHE A 131 1.76 6.67 6.57
CA PHE A 131 2.99 5.99 6.21
C PHE A 131 2.87 4.52 6.59
N ARG A 132 2.98 3.62 5.63
CA ARG A 132 3.03 2.17 5.82
C ARG A 132 4.47 1.70 5.72
N PHE A 133 4.88 0.79 6.59
CA PHE A 133 6.23 0.25 6.61
C PHE A 133 6.19 -1.23 6.98
N GLY A 134 7.04 -2.01 6.32
CA GLY A 134 7.09 -3.45 6.56
C GLY A 134 5.89 -4.19 5.96
N ILE A 135 6.06 -5.49 5.86
CA ILE A 135 5.04 -6.41 5.36
C ILE A 135 5.28 -7.80 5.95
N LEU A 136 4.21 -8.42 6.42
CA LEU A 136 4.16 -9.83 6.77
C LEU A 136 3.06 -10.45 5.92
N GLY A 137 3.40 -11.32 4.97
CA GLY A 137 2.39 -11.82 4.06
C GLY A 137 2.73 -13.13 3.40
N TYR A 138 1.79 -13.56 2.57
CA TYR A 138 1.89 -14.73 1.71
C TYR A 138 1.58 -14.32 0.27
N ASN A 139 2.47 -14.68 -0.63
CA ASN A 139 2.33 -14.48 -2.08
C ASN A 139 2.00 -15.80 -2.77
N HIS A 140 1.12 -15.74 -3.74
CA HIS A 140 0.85 -16.83 -4.66
C HIS A 140 0.69 -16.27 -6.07
N CYS A 141 1.79 -15.93 -6.72
CA CYS A 141 1.84 -15.57 -8.13
C CYS A 141 3.18 -14.97 -8.55
N ASP A 142 3.53 -15.14 -9.80
CA ASP A 142 4.72 -14.57 -10.41
C ASP A 142 4.63 -13.04 -10.57
N ALA A 143 3.43 -12.49 -10.78
CA ALA A 143 3.23 -11.06 -11.02
C ALA A 143 3.60 -10.15 -9.82
N PHE A 144 3.52 -10.68 -8.59
CA PHE A 144 3.95 -9.96 -7.39
C PHE A 144 5.41 -10.21 -7.03
N CYS A 145 6.07 -11.11 -7.73
CA CYS A 145 7.39 -11.61 -7.43
C CYS A 145 8.49 -10.98 -8.27
N GLU A 146 8.19 -9.99 -9.09
CA GLU A 146 9.18 -9.22 -9.84
C GLU A 146 10.12 -8.40 -8.94
N ASN A 147 9.83 -8.33 -7.64
CA ASN A 147 10.75 -7.77 -6.68
C ASN A 147 11.78 -8.85 -6.28
N PRO A 148 13.07 -8.72 -6.62
CA PRO A 148 14.10 -9.73 -6.32
C PRO A 148 14.30 -9.98 -4.82
N LEU A 149 13.68 -9.17 -3.96
CA LEU A 149 13.74 -9.32 -2.50
C LEU A 149 12.56 -10.13 -1.92
N LEU A 150 11.58 -10.52 -2.75
CA LEU A 150 10.43 -11.33 -2.32
C LEU A 150 10.50 -12.71 -2.98
N PRO A 151 10.28 -13.80 -2.23
CA PRO A 151 10.21 -15.13 -2.81
C PRO A 151 9.00 -15.25 -3.74
N GLU A 152 9.14 -16.02 -4.84
CA GLU A 152 8.06 -16.26 -5.81
C GLU A 152 6.80 -16.84 -5.15
N TYR A 153 6.99 -17.72 -4.19
CA TYR A 153 5.92 -18.37 -3.43
C TYR A 153 6.27 -18.42 -1.95
N GLY A 154 5.26 -18.25 -1.10
CA GLY A 154 5.36 -18.51 0.32
C GLY A 154 5.27 -17.28 1.22
N PHE A 155 5.64 -17.48 2.46
CA PHE A 155 5.63 -16.44 3.48
C PHE A 155 6.85 -15.55 3.37
N HIS A 156 6.63 -14.26 3.54
CA HIS A 156 7.70 -13.28 3.65
C HIS A 156 7.43 -12.32 4.81
N LEU A 157 8.52 -11.99 5.48
CA LEU A 157 8.57 -10.96 6.50
C LEU A 157 9.65 -9.95 6.11
N GLY A 158 9.27 -8.73 5.85
CA GLY A 158 10.21 -7.69 5.47
C GLY A 158 9.88 -6.34 6.07
N PHE A 159 10.84 -5.72 6.73
CA PHE A 159 10.76 -4.32 7.14
C PHE A 159 11.41 -3.39 6.11
N ALA A 160 12.38 -3.91 5.34
CA ALA A 160 13.14 -3.13 4.36
C ALA A 160 12.72 -3.42 2.90
N ALA A 161 12.11 -4.57 2.63
CA ALA A 161 11.78 -4.98 1.26
C ALA A 161 10.47 -4.40 0.72
N ALA A 162 9.53 -4.04 1.60
CA ALA A 162 8.36 -3.27 1.18
C ALA A 162 8.80 -1.81 1.05
N ALA A 163 8.84 -1.29 -0.16
CA ALA A 163 9.03 0.13 -0.38
C ALA A 163 8.04 0.89 0.51
N PRO A 164 8.52 1.81 1.36
CA PRO A 164 7.63 2.56 2.22
C PRO A 164 6.62 3.29 1.36
N SER A 165 5.33 3.15 1.64
CA SER A 165 4.30 3.89 0.93
C SER A 165 3.86 5.09 1.75
N PHE A 166 3.75 6.22 1.08
CA PHE A 166 3.23 7.45 1.64
C PHE A 166 1.86 7.74 1.01
N GLY A 167 0.85 7.92 1.85
CA GLY A 167 -0.51 8.20 1.43
C GLY A 167 -1.00 9.53 1.97
N LEU A 168 -1.84 10.22 1.20
CA LEU A 168 -2.55 11.42 1.58
C LEU A 168 -4.04 11.22 1.37
N TYR A 169 -4.84 11.52 2.40
CA TYR A 169 -6.26 11.21 2.46
C TYR A 169 -7.07 12.42 2.89
N TYR A 170 -8.20 12.63 2.22
CA TYR A 170 -9.19 13.63 2.55
C TYR A 170 -10.41 12.97 3.21
N ASN A 171 -10.76 13.41 4.40
CA ASN A 171 -11.91 12.95 5.18
C ASN A 171 -13.07 13.94 5.01
N PHE A 172 -14.24 13.44 4.66
CA PHE A 172 -15.46 14.23 4.47
C PHE A 172 -16.17 14.55 5.79
#